data_2a5bb16a7946ed362b41e19569836b9f
#
_entry.id   2a5bb16a7946ed362b41e19569836b9f
#
_cell.length_a   1.000
_cell.length_b   1.000
_cell.length_c   1.000
_cell.angle_alpha   90.00
_cell.angle_beta   90.00
_cell.angle_gamma   90.00
#
_symmetry.space_group_name_H-M   'P 1'
#
loop_
_entity.id
_entity.type
_entity.pdbx_description
1 polymer ?
#
loop_
_entity_poly.entity_id
_entity_poly.type
_entity_poly.pdbx_seq_one_letter_code
_entity_poly.pdbx_strand_id
1 'polypeptide(L)'
;MATIFKHELTGQILRPGKSWRDENRTQQPGNWQIWNADYKASMGIIEIIQESPPDPRLYTWSYNDNGTINNTAKPLDGVKSSLRQDVNKQQGSLLLQTDWMYIRKIDKSEEIPLHIQSWRDAIRVQGDAMKAAIDAATTTEEMATLFIEDGGILYEWPELEK
;
A
#
# COMPACT_ATOMS: atom_id res chain seq x y z
N MET A 1 3.33 5.25 13.49
CA MET A 1 2.18 5.78 14.25
C MET A 1 2.11 7.28 14.00
N ALA A 2 0.95 7.80 13.67
CA ALA A 2 0.73 9.24 13.48
C ALA A 2 0.04 9.81 14.73
N THR A 3 0.35 11.06 15.05
CA THR A 3 -0.32 11.79 16.12
C THR A 3 -1.27 12.81 15.51
N ILE A 4 -2.52 12.79 15.95
CA ILE A 4 -3.51 13.83 15.63
C ILE A 4 -3.96 14.54 16.90
N PHE A 5 -4.43 15.76 16.73
CA PHE A 5 -5.00 16.56 17.81
C PHE A 5 -6.48 16.81 17.53
N LYS A 6 -7.31 16.64 18.56
CA LYS A 6 -8.76 16.79 18.47
C LYS A 6 -9.24 17.70 19.59
N HIS A 7 -10.17 18.58 19.31
CA HIS A 7 -10.89 19.30 20.37
C HIS A 7 -12.00 18.39 20.92
N GLU A 8 -11.95 18.12 22.21
CA GLU A 8 -12.78 17.10 22.87
C GLU A 8 -14.27 17.36 22.70
N LEU A 9 -14.73 18.59 22.99
CA LEU A 9 -16.15 18.93 22.99
C LEU A 9 -16.75 19.07 21.59
N THR A 10 -15.99 19.63 20.63
CA THR A 10 -16.51 19.84 19.26
C THR A 10 -16.22 18.68 18.31
N GLY A 11 -15.32 17.78 18.68
CA GLY A 11 -14.86 16.71 17.80
C GLY A 11 -13.98 17.16 16.62
N GLN A 12 -13.64 18.46 16.55
CA GLN A 12 -12.87 19.02 15.44
C GLN A 12 -11.42 18.51 15.46
N ILE A 13 -10.94 17.99 14.33
CA ILE A 13 -9.52 17.67 14.15
C ILE A 13 -8.74 18.97 13.95
N LEU A 14 -7.75 19.18 14.78
CA LEU A 14 -6.91 20.38 14.77
C LEU A 14 -5.67 20.14 13.90
N ARG A 15 -5.38 21.09 13.01
CA ARG A 15 -4.20 21.01 12.13
C ARG A 15 -3.16 22.03 12.60
N PRO A 16 -1.91 21.63 12.82
CA PRO A 16 -0.82 22.55 13.14
C PRO A 16 -0.76 23.73 12.15
N GLY A 17 -0.56 24.94 12.69
CA GLY A 17 -0.51 26.15 11.87
C GLY A 17 -1.86 26.70 11.42
N LYS A 18 -2.98 26.04 11.76
CA LYS A 18 -4.33 26.53 11.44
C LYS A 18 -5.07 26.95 12.68
N SER A 19 -5.73 28.12 12.60
CA SER A 19 -6.68 28.57 13.60
C SER A 19 -7.92 27.65 13.63
N TRP A 20 -8.52 27.54 14.79
CA TRP A 20 -9.71 26.71 15.02
C TRP A 20 -10.73 27.44 15.90
N ARG A 21 -11.90 26.86 16.10
CA ARG A 21 -12.93 27.45 16.96
C ARG A 21 -13.24 26.50 18.12
N ASP A 22 -13.27 27.07 19.33
CA ASP A 22 -13.68 26.34 20.52
C ASP A 22 -15.22 26.10 20.57
N GLU A 23 -15.70 25.52 21.65
CA GLU A 23 -17.12 25.22 21.88
C GLU A 23 -17.99 26.48 21.93
N ASN A 24 -17.42 27.64 22.32
CA ASN A 24 -18.09 28.93 22.32
C ASN A 24 -17.99 29.66 20.99
N ARG A 25 -17.47 28.98 19.93
CA ARG A 25 -17.19 29.55 18.61
C ARG A 25 -16.14 30.66 18.62
N THR A 26 -15.39 30.82 19.68
CA THR A 26 -14.27 31.78 19.76
C THR A 26 -13.13 31.25 18.88
N GLN A 27 -12.57 32.14 18.07
CA GLN A 27 -11.45 31.78 17.23
C GLN A 27 -10.18 31.69 18.03
N GLN A 28 -9.55 30.53 18.02
CA GLN A 28 -8.29 30.23 18.65
C GLN A 28 -7.13 30.34 17.63
N PRO A 29 -5.93 30.73 18.07
CA PRO A 29 -4.79 30.95 17.19
C PRO A 29 -4.26 29.67 16.58
N GLY A 30 -3.59 29.78 15.43
CA GLY A 30 -3.01 28.64 14.70
C GLY A 30 -1.72 28.11 15.30
N ASN A 31 -1.11 28.81 16.26
CA ASN A 31 0.13 28.39 16.92
C ASN A 31 -0.08 27.55 18.20
N TRP A 32 -1.27 27.00 18.39
CA TRP A 32 -1.64 26.16 19.54
C TRP A 32 -0.70 24.96 19.75
N GLN A 33 -0.02 24.48 18.70
CA GLN A 33 0.91 23.36 18.79
C GLN A 33 2.10 23.62 19.72
N ILE A 34 2.50 24.89 19.91
CA ILE A 34 3.59 25.27 20.81
C ILE A 34 3.15 25.44 22.27
N TRP A 35 1.85 25.34 22.55
CA TRP A 35 1.34 25.41 23.94
C TRP A 35 1.83 24.21 24.74
N ASN A 36 2.04 24.39 26.03
CA ASN A 36 2.38 23.27 26.90
C ASN A 36 1.19 22.31 27.07
N ALA A 37 1.45 21.11 27.58
CA ALA A 37 0.45 20.06 27.70
C ALA A 37 -0.75 20.48 28.58
N ASP A 38 -0.49 21.15 29.70
CA ASP A 38 -1.54 21.57 30.65
C ASP A 38 -2.48 22.60 30.01
N TYR A 39 -1.93 23.54 29.26
CA TYR A 39 -2.72 24.54 28.57
C TYR A 39 -3.52 23.95 27.42
N LYS A 40 -2.93 23.01 26.66
CA LYS A 40 -3.68 22.23 25.66
C LYS A 40 -4.86 21.50 26.29
N ALA A 41 -4.63 20.80 27.41
CA ALA A 41 -5.68 20.08 28.13
C ALA A 41 -6.78 21.04 28.65
N SER A 42 -6.42 22.20 29.20
CA SER A 42 -7.39 23.20 29.65
C SER A 42 -8.24 23.79 28.52
N MET A 43 -7.74 23.76 27.30
CA MET A 43 -8.45 24.17 26.08
C MET A 43 -9.16 23.02 25.40
N GLY A 44 -9.32 21.85 26.04
CA GLY A 44 -9.97 20.68 25.49
C GLY A 44 -9.25 20.05 24.30
N ILE A 45 -7.94 20.31 24.14
CA ILE A 45 -7.15 19.69 23.08
C ILE A 45 -6.57 18.38 23.60
N ILE A 46 -7.04 17.28 23.01
CA ILE A 46 -6.54 15.94 23.30
C ILE A 46 -5.62 15.47 22.18
N GLU A 47 -4.58 14.76 22.58
CA GLU A 47 -3.65 14.09 21.66
C GLU A 47 -4.08 12.64 21.48
N ILE A 48 -4.23 12.22 20.23
CA ILE A 48 -4.63 10.87 19.87
C ILE A 48 -3.50 10.25 19.05
N ILE A 49 -2.93 9.17 19.56
CA ILE A 49 -1.95 8.36 18.83
C ILE A 49 -2.72 7.36 17.97
N GLN A 50 -2.60 7.51 16.66
CA GLN A 50 -3.25 6.60 15.72
C GLN A 50 -2.41 5.34 15.53
N GLU A 51 -3.07 4.20 15.52
CA GLU A 51 -2.46 2.93 15.09
C GLU A 51 -2.01 3.01 13.63
N SER A 52 -1.03 2.20 13.26
CA SER A 52 -0.61 2.07 11.87
C SER A 52 -1.72 1.36 11.08
N PRO A 53 -2.16 1.91 9.95
CA PRO A 53 -3.21 1.27 9.17
C PRO A 53 -2.75 -0.08 8.61
N PRO A 54 -3.65 -1.07 8.53
CA PRO A 54 -3.37 -2.34 7.89
C PRO A 54 -3.20 -2.15 6.38
N ASP A 55 -2.69 -3.17 5.70
CA ASP A 55 -2.51 -3.14 4.25
C ASP A 55 -3.85 -2.90 3.52
N PRO A 56 -3.99 -1.78 2.78
CA PRO A 56 -5.22 -1.45 2.08
C PRO A 56 -5.54 -2.41 0.91
N ARG A 57 -4.58 -3.24 0.49
CA ARG A 57 -4.82 -4.31 -0.51
C ARG A 57 -5.71 -5.41 0.08
N LEU A 58 -5.57 -5.68 1.38
CA LEU A 58 -6.21 -6.79 2.08
C LEU A 58 -7.39 -6.38 2.96
N TYR A 59 -7.38 -5.15 3.49
CA TYR A 59 -8.35 -4.68 4.46
C TYR A 59 -9.04 -3.39 4.02
N THR A 60 -10.28 -3.24 4.42
CA THR A 60 -10.94 -1.93 4.58
C THR A 60 -10.84 -1.53 6.04
N TRP A 61 -10.60 -0.25 6.31
CA TRP A 61 -10.41 0.21 7.68
C TRP A 61 -10.87 1.65 7.89
N SER A 62 -11.12 2.00 9.15
CA SER A 62 -11.40 3.36 9.60
C SER A 62 -10.85 3.56 11.01
N TYR A 63 -10.54 4.81 11.36
CA TYR A 63 -10.18 5.12 12.74
C TYR A 63 -11.43 5.31 13.60
N ASN A 64 -11.37 4.78 14.81
CA ASN A 64 -12.26 5.12 15.91
C ASN A 64 -11.85 6.47 16.51
N ASP A 65 -12.71 7.05 17.34
CA ASP A 65 -12.47 8.35 17.98
C ASP A 65 -11.26 8.38 18.90
N ASN A 66 -10.82 7.25 19.40
CA ASN A 66 -9.65 7.06 20.27
C ASN A 66 -8.35 6.76 19.50
N GLY A 67 -8.37 6.75 18.16
CA GLY A 67 -7.20 6.46 17.31
C GLY A 67 -6.94 4.98 17.03
N THR A 68 -7.72 4.07 17.61
CA THR A 68 -7.66 2.64 17.27
C THR A 68 -8.28 2.38 15.88
N ILE A 69 -7.93 1.28 15.28
CA ILE A 69 -8.43 0.90 13.95
C ILE A 69 -9.58 -0.12 14.09
N ASN A 70 -10.67 0.19 13.41
CA ASN A 70 -11.69 -0.78 13.04
C ASN A 70 -11.39 -1.27 11.62
N ASN A 71 -11.05 -2.54 11.45
CA ASN A 71 -10.72 -3.12 10.15
C ASN A 71 -11.62 -4.31 9.82
N THR A 72 -11.79 -4.55 8.53
CA THR A 72 -12.50 -5.72 8.00
C THR A 72 -11.71 -6.26 6.82
N ALA A 73 -11.41 -7.56 6.84
CA ALA A 73 -10.77 -8.22 5.71
C ALA A 73 -11.66 -8.15 4.47
N LYS A 74 -11.06 -7.87 3.34
CA LYS A 74 -11.76 -7.92 2.04
C LYS A 74 -12.07 -9.36 1.66
N PRO A 75 -13.13 -9.61 0.86
CA PRO A 75 -13.41 -10.94 0.33
C PRO A 75 -12.17 -11.50 -0.40
N LEU A 76 -11.70 -12.66 0.04
CA LEU A 76 -10.43 -13.25 -0.42
C LEU A 76 -10.41 -13.49 -1.95
N ASP A 77 -11.52 -13.94 -2.53
CA ASP A 77 -11.62 -14.16 -3.98
C ASP A 77 -11.42 -12.87 -4.78
N GLY A 78 -11.95 -11.76 -4.29
CA GLY A 78 -11.73 -10.44 -4.89
C GLY A 78 -10.27 -10.00 -4.81
N VAL A 79 -9.62 -10.23 -3.67
CA VAL A 79 -8.20 -9.96 -3.46
C VAL A 79 -7.35 -10.80 -4.40
N LYS A 80 -7.59 -12.12 -4.46
CA LYS A 80 -6.89 -13.02 -5.38
C LYS A 80 -7.01 -12.58 -6.84
N SER A 81 -8.23 -12.24 -7.27
CA SER A 81 -8.48 -11.77 -8.63
C SER A 81 -7.68 -10.50 -8.95
N SER A 82 -7.68 -9.53 -8.04
CA SER A 82 -6.94 -8.28 -8.19
C SER A 82 -5.44 -8.52 -8.27
N LEU A 83 -4.87 -9.29 -7.35
CA LEU A 83 -3.43 -9.59 -7.33
C LEU A 83 -2.97 -10.35 -8.58
N ARG A 84 -3.77 -11.31 -9.06
CA ARG A 84 -3.47 -12.00 -10.32
C ARG A 84 -3.46 -11.05 -11.53
N GLN A 85 -4.38 -10.11 -11.57
CA GLN A 85 -4.40 -9.08 -12.61
C GLN A 85 -3.15 -8.20 -12.54
N ASP A 86 -2.72 -7.81 -11.35
CA ASP A 86 -1.51 -7.01 -11.14
C ASP A 86 -0.25 -7.78 -11.57
N VAL A 87 -0.13 -9.06 -11.20
CA VAL A 87 0.96 -9.93 -11.65
C VAL A 87 0.98 -10.03 -13.17
N ASN A 88 -0.16 -10.29 -13.81
CA ASN A 88 -0.24 -10.37 -15.28
C ASN A 88 0.13 -9.05 -15.96
N LYS A 89 -0.30 -7.91 -15.40
CA LYS A 89 0.01 -6.59 -15.93
C LYS A 89 1.51 -6.29 -15.85
N GLN A 90 2.14 -6.59 -14.71
CA GLN A 90 3.59 -6.41 -14.54
C GLN A 90 4.39 -7.35 -15.44
N GLN A 91 4.02 -8.64 -15.49
CA GLN A 91 4.63 -9.62 -16.38
C GLN A 91 4.56 -9.17 -17.85
N GLY A 92 3.40 -8.72 -18.30
CA GLY A 92 3.22 -8.18 -19.65
C GLY A 92 4.08 -6.95 -19.91
N SER A 93 4.16 -6.02 -18.96
CA SER A 93 4.99 -4.82 -19.07
C SER A 93 6.49 -5.14 -19.19
N LEU A 94 6.97 -6.14 -18.44
CA LEU A 94 8.36 -6.59 -18.52
C LEU A 94 8.65 -7.25 -19.88
N LEU A 95 7.81 -8.16 -20.32
CA LEU A 95 7.99 -8.85 -21.60
C LEU A 95 7.95 -7.91 -22.80
N LEU A 96 7.10 -6.87 -22.73
CA LEU A 96 6.95 -5.86 -23.78
C LEU A 96 8.27 -5.13 -24.09
N GLN A 97 9.17 -4.99 -23.11
CA GLN A 97 10.47 -4.31 -23.29
C GLN A 97 11.34 -4.97 -24.36
N THR A 98 11.15 -6.26 -24.60
CA THR A 98 11.96 -7.05 -25.54
C THR A 98 11.15 -7.65 -26.70
N ASP A 99 9.85 -7.36 -26.80
CA ASP A 99 8.99 -7.90 -27.88
C ASP A 99 9.44 -7.45 -29.28
N TRP A 100 10.01 -6.25 -29.40
CA TRP A 100 10.57 -5.74 -30.64
C TRP A 100 11.67 -6.65 -31.22
N MET A 101 12.42 -7.37 -30.37
CA MET A 101 13.46 -8.30 -30.81
C MET A 101 12.84 -9.51 -31.55
N TYR A 102 11.66 -9.96 -31.10
CA TYR A 102 10.93 -11.04 -31.77
C TYR A 102 10.37 -10.59 -33.13
N ILE A 103 9.94 -9.34 -33.23
CA ILE A 103 9.52 -8.74 -34.49
C ILE A 103 10.71 -8.67 -35.47
N ARG A 104 11.89 -8.21 -35.02
CA ARG A 104 13.12 -8.18 -35.82
C ARG A 104 13.58 -9.57 -36.27
N LYS A 105 13.46 -10.58 -35.39
CA LYS A 105 13.77 -11.97 -35.77
C LYS A 105 12.92 -12.44 -36.92
N ILE A 106 11.61 -12.13 -36.90
CA ILE A 106 10.70 -12.51 -38.00
C ILE A 106 11.00 -11.72 -39.27
N ASP A 107 11.23 -10.41 -39.16
CA ASP A 107 11.37 -9.49 -40.28
C ASP A 107 12.76 -9.60 -40.96
N LYS A 108 13.82 -9.76 -40.14
CA LYS A 108 15.23 -9.69 -40.60
C LYS A 108 16.04 -10.97 -40.35
N SER A 109 15.44 -12.01 -39.78
CA SER A 109 16.13 -13.24 -39.37
C SER A 109 17.28 -12.99 -38.38
N GLU A 110 17.24 -11.88 -37.60
CA GLU A 110 18.21 -11.61 -36.55
C GLU A 110 17.96 -12.48 -35.34
N GLU A 111 18.98 -13.21 -34.87
CA GLU A 111 18.80 -14.06 -33.67
C GLU A 111 18.65 -13.25 -32.40
N ILE A 112 17.75 -13.71 -31.53
CA ILE A 112 17.55 -13.10 -30.20
C ILE A 112 18.68 -13.56 -29.28
N PRO A 113 19.37 -12.67 -28.58
CA PRO A 113 20.41 -13.04 -27.62
C PRO A 113 19.88 -14.04 -26.56
N LEU A 114 20.70 -15.04 -26.22
CA LEU A 114 20.31 -16.11 -25.32
C LEU A 114 19.90 -15.58 -23.93
N HIS A 115 20.62 -14.56 -23.40
CA HIS A 115 20.28 -13.95 -22.12
C HIS A 115 18.89 -13.32 -22.11
N ILE A 116 18.43 -12.74 -23.24
CA ILE A 116 17.07 -12.21 -23.37
C ILE A 116 16.04 -13.33 -23.35
N GLN A 117 16.32 -14.44 -24.04
CA GLN A 117 15.41 -15.60 -24.05
C GLN A 117 15.28 -16.16 -22.63
N SER A 118 16.42 -16.42 -21.96
CA SER A 118 16.47 -16.93 -20.59
C SER A 118 15.77 -16.02 -19.59
N TRP A 119 15.97 -14.69 -19.69
CA TRP A 119 15.28 -13.72 -18.85
C TRP A 119 13.77 -13.75 -19.07
N ARG A 120 13.31 -13.80 -20.31
CA ARG A 120 11.86 -13.88 -20.59
C ARG A 120 11.23 -15.15 -20.04
N ASP A 121 11.94 -16.28 -20.10
CA ASP A 121 11.47 -17.54 -19.53
C ASP A 121 11.44 -17.49 -18.01
N ALA A 122 12.44 -16.87 -17.37
CA ALA A 122 12.44 -16.62 -15.94
C ALA A 122 11.26 -15.72 -15.50
N ILE A 123 10.92 -14.66 -16.27
CA ILE A 123 9.74 -13.81 -16.02
C ILE A 123 8.44 -14.63 -16.08
N ARG A 124 8.31 -15.55 -17.02
CA ARG A 124 7.10 -16.41 -17.12
C ARG A 124 7.02 -17.37 -15.94
N VAL A 125 8.12 -18.05 -15.62
CA VAL A 125 8.19 -18.98 -14.48
C VAL A 125 7.85 -18.27 -13.18
N GLN A 126 8.44 -17.09 -12.94
CA GLN A 126 8.19 -16.31 -11.72
C GLN A 126 6.73 -15.84 -11.65
N GLY A 127 6.16 -15.36 -12.76
CA GLY A 127 4.76 -14.96 -12.81
C GLY A 127 3.80 -16.12 -12.52
N ASP A 128 4.11 -17.32 -12.99
CA ASP A 128 3.30 -18.51 -12.70
C ASP A 128 3.45 -18.96 -11.25
N ALA A 129 4.67 -18.87 -10.67
CA ALA A 129 4.90 -19.14 -9.25
C ALA A 129 4.12 -18.16 -8.34
N MET A 130 4.13 -16.86 -8.66
CA MET A 130 3.33 -15.85 -7.93
C MET A 130 1.83 -16.16 -7.98
N LYS A 131 1.30 -16.49 -9.14
CA LYS A 131 -0.12 -16.85 -9.32
C LYS A 131 -0.48 -18.10 -8.53
N ALA A 132 0.38 -19.12 -8.56
CA ALA A 132 0.19 -20.34 -7.77
C ALA A 132 0.19 -20.07 -6.27
N ALA A 133 1.08 -19.20 -5.77
CA ALA A 133 1.11 -18.79 -4.37
C ALA A 133 -0.17 -18.03 -3.96
N ILE A 134 -0.66 -17.10 -4.80
CA ILE A 134 -1.93 -16.40 -4.60
C ILE A 134 -3.09 -17.40 -4.49
N ASP A 135 -3.12 -18.41 -5.36
CA ASP A 135 -4.20 -19.40 -5.36
C ASP A 135 -4.17 -20.31 -4.15
N ALA A 136 -2.99 -20.65 -3.67
CA ALA A 136 -2.79 -21.51 -2.52
C ALA A 136 -3.20 -20.85 -1.19
N ALA A 137 -3.08 -19.52 -1.08
CA ALA A 137 -3.48 -18.81 0.16
C ALA A 137 -4.97 -19.01 0.46
N THR A 138 -5.31 -19.41 1.68
CA THR A 138 -6.67 -19.70 2.14
C THR A 138 -7.21 -18.64 3.12
N THR A 139 -6.32 -17.79 3.65
CA THR A 139 -6.67 -16.71 4.58
C THR A 139 -6.05 -15.38 4.14
N THR A 140 -6.56 -14.28 4.71
CA THR A 140 -6.00 -12.94 4.48
C THR A 140 -4.60 -12.81 5.06
N GLU A 141 -4.34 -13.48 6.18
CA GLU A 141 -3.04 -13.50 6.85
C GLU A 141 -2.00 -14.24 5.99
N GLU A 142 -2.34 -15.41 5.44
CA GLU A 142 -1.49 -16.11 4.47
C GLU A 142 -1.21 -15.24 3.24
N MET A 143 -2.23 -14.52 2.74
CA MET A 143 -2.06 -13.59 1.62
C MET A 143 -1.09 -12.45 1.96
N ALA A 144 -1.11 -11.94 3.20
CA ALA A 144 -0.20 -10.89 3.65
C ALA A 144 1.27 -11.34 3.59
N THR A 145 1.57 -12.59 3.94
CA THR A 145 2.95 -13.13 3.91
C THR A 145 3.53 -13.29 2.49
N LEU A 146 2.70 -13.18 1.45
CA LEU A 146 3.19 -13.28 0.08
C LEU A 146 3.83 -11.99 -0.43
N PHE A 147 3.60 -10.84 0.24
CA PHE A 147 4.21 -9.58 -0.18
C PHE A 147 5.70 -9.53 0.15
N ILE A 148 6.47 -8.88 -0.72
CA ILE A 148 7.93 -8.81 -0.61
C ILE A 148 8.38 -8.08 0.65
N GLU A 149 7.61 -7.12 1.14
CA GLU A 149 7.87 -6.39 2.39
C GLU A 149 7.90 -7.32 3.61
N ASP A 150 7.19 -8.47 3.50
CA ASP A 150 7.14 -9.51 4.52
C ASP A 150 8.02 -10.74 4.16
N GLY A 151 8.91 -10.59 3.16
CA GLY A 151 9.78 -11.67 2.67
C GLY A 151 9.09 -12.65 1.72
N GLY A 152 7.95 -12.26 1.15
CA GLY A 152 7.19 -13.07 0.20
C GLY A 152 7.65 -12.94 -1.24
N ILE A 153 7.02 -13.72 -2.11
CA ILE A 153 7.36 -13.85 -3.54
C ILE A 153 6.73 -12.79 -4.45
N LEU A 154 5.66 -12.12 -4.00
CA LEU A 154 4.91 -11.20 -4.86
C LEU A 154 5.72 -9.97 -5.24
N TYR A 155 5.78 -9.74 -6.56
CA TYR A 155 6.49 -8.63 -7.21
C TYR A 155 8.01 -8.72 -7.18
N GLU A 156 8.58 -9.84 -6.79
CA GLU A 156 10.00 -10.14 -6.95
C GLU A 156 10.25 -10.65 -8.38
N TRP A 157 10.68 -9.76 -9.28
CA TRP A 157 10.91 -10.10 -10.68
C TRP A 157 12.41 -10.26 -10.98
N PRO A 158 12.78 -11.22 -11.87
CA PRO A 158 14.17 -11.35 -12.34
C PRO A 158 14.62 -10.07 -13.06
N GLU A 159 15.81 -9.61 -12.73
CA GLU A 159 16.43 -8.48 -13.41
C GLU A 159 17.01 -8.89 -14.77
N LEU A 160 16.94 -7.98 -15.75
CA LEU A 160 17.60 -8.15 -17.03
C LEU A 160 19.06 -7.74 -16.90
N GLU A 161 19.96 -8.72 -16.93
CA GLU A 161 21.40 -8.44 -16.96
C GLU A 161 21.76 -7.69 -18.27
N LYS A 162 22.61 -6.66 -18.11
CA LYS A 162 23.05 -5.79 -19.24
C LYS A 162 24.21 -6.38 -20.02
#